data_a9f074d3e94bb6e376a78967b3c3616a
#
_entry.id   a9f074d3e94bb6e376a78967b3c3616a
#
_cell.length_a   1.000
_cell.length_b   1.000
_cell.length_c   1.000
_cell.angle_alpha   90.00
_cell.angle_beta   90.00
_cell.angle_gamma   90.00
#
_symmetry.space_group_name_H-M   'P 1'
#
loop_
_entity.id
_entity.type
_entity.pdbx_description
1 polymer ?
#
loop_
_entity_poly.entity_id
_entity_poly.type
_entity_poly.pdbx_seq_one_letter_code
_entity_poly.pdbx_strand_id
1 'polypeptide(L)'
;MSETITGFKGFDKDLKCRDYQYEVGKEFEEKGKIEACSKGFHFCENPFDVLGYYPPSTEKGSSRYCIVKGSGNIDRDGDDSKVACSKLHISAEIGLKGIIEAGVKFILDKVNWKDNKESNTGDRSAATNTGNYSAAEVTGRESIAIVTGKDSKAKGGIGCWIVLTERGEWDGNVYPIKEVKAVRVDGEIIKPDTYYKLINGEVIPCE
;
A
#
# COMPACT_ATOMS: atom_id res chain seq x y z
N MET A 1 29.28 3.34 6.90
CA MET A 1 28.40 4.54 7.06
C MET A 1 27.25 4.10 7.94
N SER A 2 26.92 4.82 9.01
CA SER A 2 25.78 4.51 9.87
C SER A 2 24.48 4.71 9.06
N GLU A 3 23.56 3.79 9.16
CA GLU A 3 22.22 3.90 8.58
C GLU A 3 21.53 5.15 9.12
N THR A 4 20.89 5.91 8.23
CA THR A 4 20.04 7.05 8.60
C THR A 4 18.65 6.79 8.07
N ILE A 5 17.66 6.77 8.97
CA ILE A 5 16.26 6.50 8.66
C ILE A 5 15.47 7.80 8.79
N THR A 6 14.74 8.16 7.74
CA THR A 6 13.76 9.24 7.79
C THR A 6 12.43 8.70 8.26
N GLY A 7 11.79 9.38 9.20
CA GLY A 7 10.49 8.99 9.71
C GLY A 7 9.75 10.17 10.34
N PHE A 8 8.75 9.85 11.14
CA PHE A 8 7.79 10.80 11.70
C PHE A 8 7.66 10.58 13.21
N LYS A 9 7.54 11.69 13.92
CA LYS A 9 7.38 11.66 15.38
C LYS A 9 6.29 12.62 15.82
N GLY A 10 5.46 12.15 16.74
CA GLY A 10 4.48 12.95 17.45
C GLY A 10 5.01 13.49 18.77
N PHE A 11 4.43 14.60 19.19
CA PHE A 11 4.72 15.29 20.44
C PHE A 11 3.45 15.88 21.03
N ASP A 12 3.49 16.26 22.29
CA ASP A 12 2.44 17.08 22.89
C ASP A 12 2.44 18.52 22.31
N LYS A 13 1.53 19.36 22.83
CA LYS A 13 1.40 20.77 22.41
C LYS A 13 2.68 21.61 22.63
N ASP A 14 3.53 21.22 23.58
CA ASP A 14 4.76 21.92 23.96
C ASP A 14 6.02 21.36 23.31
N LEU A 15 5.87 20.49 22.30
CA LEU A 15 6.94 19.73 21.63
C LEU A 15 7.71 18.82 22.59
N LYS A 16 7.00 18.21 23.54
CA LYS A 16 7.55 17.20 24.44
C LYS A 16 7.08 15.80 24.06
N CYS A 17 7.93 14.83 24.37
CA CYS A 17 7.56 13.42 24.37
C CYS A 17 7.85 12.89 25.78
N ARG A 18 6.81 12.52 26.52
CA ARG A 18 6.86 12.30 27.96
C ARG A 18 7.40 13.57 28.64
N ASP A 19 8.48 13.48 29.41
CA ASP A 19 9.07 14.63 30.10
C ASP A 19 10.26 15.25 29.35
N TYR A 20 10.60 14.72 28.17
CA TYR A 20 11.75 15.20 27.39
C TYR A 20 11.35 16.29 26.41
N GLN A 21 12.08 17.43 26.46
CA GLN A 21 11.84 18.58 25.59
C GLN A 21 12.64 18.46 24.28
N TYR A 22 11.96 18.66 23.16
CA TYR A 22 12.57 18.68 21.83
C TYR A 22 12.51 20.09 21.22
N GLU A 23 13.32 20.31 20.20
CA GLU A 23 13.37 21.56 19.44
C GLU A 23 13.64 21.26 17.98
N VAL A 24 12.89 21.93 17.08
CA VAL A 24 13.06 21.77 15.62
C VAL A 24 14.46 22.28 15.21
N GLY A 25 15.12 21.54 14.31
CA GLY A 25 16.46 21.82 13.83
C GLY A 25 17.58 21.27 14.72
N LYS A 26 17.27 20.66 15.86
CA LYS A 26 18.29 20.09 16.77
C LYS A 26 18.42 18.58 16.66
N GLU A 27 19.64 18.12 16.98
CA GLU A 27 19.97 16.71 17.14
C GLU A 27 20.08 16.38 18.63
N PHE A 28 19.56 15.21 18.98
CA PHE A 28 19.59 14.66 20.34
C PHE A 28 20.29 13.31 20.33
N GLU A 29 21.07 13.02 21.38
CA GLU A 29 21.83 11.78 21.51
C GLU A 29 21.58 11.11 22.85
N GLU A 30 21.29 9.80 22.80
CA GLU A 30 21.14 8.91 23.96
C GLU A 30 22.30 7.93 23.97
N LYS A 31 22.98 7.78 25.12
CA LYS A 31 24.12 6.89 25.29
C LYS A 31 23.71 5.51 25.80
N GLY A 32 24.43 4.49 25.33
CA GLY A 32 24.28 3.12 25.79
C GLY A 32 23.47 2.23 24.85
N LYS A 33 22.97 1.11 25.34
CA LYS A 33 22.17 0.17 24.58
C LYS A 33 20.80 0.81 24.26
N ILE A 34 20.40 0.74 23.02
CA ILE A 34 19.07 1.15 22.56
C ILE A 34 18.20 -0.09 22.50
N GLU A 35 16.95 0.04 22.92
CA GLU A 35 15.98 -1.04 22.99
C GLU A 35 14.59 -0.49 22.69
N ALA A 36 13.94 -1.02 21.65
CA ALA A 36 12.62 -0.63 21.27
C ALA A 36 11.63 -0.76 22.43
N CYS A 37 10.70 0.18 22.55
CA CYS A 37 9.75 0.32 23.65
C CYS A 37 10.34 0.66 25.03
N SER A 38 11.64 0.59 25.21
CA SER A 38 12.32 0.78 26.51
C SER A 38 13.23 2.00 26.52
N LYS A 39 14.27 2.03 25.69
CA LYS A 39 15.32 3.05 25.72
C LYS A 39 15.70 3.56 24.35
N GLY A 40 15.85 4.88 24.20
CA GLY A 40 16.20 5.56 22.96
C GLY A 40 15.11 6.51 22.48
N PHE A 41 15.39 7.19 21.39
CA PHE A 41 14.42 8.05 20.73
C PHE A 41 13.58 7.24 19.76
N HIS A 42 12.24 7.30 19.91
CA HIS A 42 11.30 6.54 19.11
C HIS A 42 10.63 7.42 18.06
N PHE A 43 10.47 6.89 16.87
CA PHE A 43 9.72 7.48 15.76
C PHE A 43 9.11 6.37 14.90
N CYS A 44 8.23 6.69 13.96
CA CYS A 44 7.63 5.71 13.03
C CYS A 44 8.06 6.00 11.60
N GLU A 45 8.32 4.96 10.82
CA GLU A 45 8.55 5.09 9.37
C GLU A 45 7.24 5.35 8.63
N ASN A 46 6.12 4.73 9.09
CA ASN A 46 4.78 5.01 8.59
C ASN A 46 4.17 6.20 9.33
N PRO A 47 3.79 7.30 8.63
CA PRO A 47 3.21 8.49 9.27
C PRO A 47 1.93 8.21 10.07
N PHE A 48 1.09 7.27 9.61
CA PHE A 48 -0.18 6.96 10.30
C PHE A 48 0.00 6.24 11.63
N ASP A 49 1.08 5.47 11.81
CA ASP A 49 1.33 4.80 13.08
C ASP A 49 1.61 5.80 14.21
N VAL A 50 2.11 6.99 13.86
CA VAL A 50 2.32 8.09 14.82
C VAL A 50 1.02 8.52 15.48
N LEU A 51 -0.11 8.49 14.76
CA LEU A 51 -1.41 8.92 15.27
C LEU A 51 -1.94 7.98 16.37
N GLY A 52 -1.51 6.72 16.39
CA GLY A 52 -1.81 5.77 17.45
C GLY A 52 -1.16 6.16 18.79
N TYR A 53 0.01 6.79 18.76
CA TYR A 53 0.73 7.26 19.95
C TYR A 53 0.39 8.70 20.33
N TYR A 54 0.19 9.54 19.34
CA TYR A 54 -0.13 10.97 19.47
C TYR A 54 -1.37 11.28 18.62
N PRO A 55 -2.58 11.04 19.13
CA PRO A 55 -3.81 11.39 18.42
C PRO A 55 -3.89 12.90 18.20
N PRO A 56 -4.56 13.37 17.13
CA PRO A 56 -4.59 14.78 16.73
C PRO A 56 -5.07 15.75 17.82
N SER A 57 -5.97 15.28 18.67
CA SER A 57 -6.49 16.04 19.80
C SER A 57 -6.58 15.17 21.04
N THR A 58 -6.19 15.74 22.18
CA THR A 58 -6.29 15.13 23.50
C THR A 58 -6.90 16.12 24.47
N GLU A 59 -7.26 15.69 25.68
CA GLU A 59 -7.70 16.60 26.76
C GLU A 59 -6.62 17.65 27.13
N LYS A 60 -5.36 17.36 26.83
CA LYS A 60 -4.20 18.24 27.12
C LYS A 60 -3.85 19.18 25.95
N GLY A 61 -4.59 19.14 24.85
CA GLY A 61 -4.37 19.97 23.66
C GLY A 61 -4.08 19.16 22.40
N SER A 62 -3.72 19.87 21.33
CA SER A 62 -3.41 19.26 20.03
C SER A 62 -1.98 18.73 19.98
N SER A 63 -1.81 17.56 19.38
CA SER A 63 -0.48 17.00 19.11
C SER A 63 0.23 17.73 17.97
N ARG A 64 1.57 17.74 18.04
CA ARG A 64 2.45 18.30 17.03
C ARG A 64 3.19 17.17 16.33
N TYR A 65 3.47 17.33 15.04
CA TYR A 65 4.09 16.29 14.22
C TYR A 65 5.28 16.83 13.46
N CYS A 66 6.39 16.09 13.50
CA CYS A 66 7.63 16.45 12.83
C CYS A 66 8.15 15.32 11.93
N ILE A 67 8.83 15.71 10.85
CA ILE A 67 9.76 14.84 10.13
C ILE A 67 11.04 14.76 10.94
N VAL A 68 11.56 13.54 11.12
CA VAL A 68 12.77 13.28 11.88
C VAL A 68 13.74 12.39 11.11
N LYS A 69 15.01 12.41 11.52
CA LYS A 69 16.05 11.49 11.04
C LYS A 69 16.66 10.78 12.22
N GLY A 70 16.49 9.46 12.25
CA GLY A 70 17.11 8.58 13.24
C GLY A 70 18.41 7.98 12.72
N SER A 71 19.43 7.89 13.59
CA SER A 71 20.73 7.29 13.25
C SER A 71 21.43 6.72 14.49
N GLY A 72 22.64 6.21 14.31
CA GLY A 72 23.42 5.58 15.36
C GLY A 72 23.01 4.13 15.61
N ASN A 73 22.87 3.73 16.86
CA ASN A 73 22.33 2.41 17.21
C ASN A 73 20.81 2.41 16.93
N ILE A 74 20.35 1.44 16.18
CA ILE A 74 18.94 1.33 15.76
C ILE A 74 18.40 -0.01 16.24
N ASP A 75 17.18 0.01 16.76
CA ASP A 75 16.42 -1.19 17.14
C ASP A 75 14.97 -1.05 16.67
N ARG A 76 14.36 -2.20 16.28
CA ARG A 76 12.97 -2.29 15.80
C ARG A 76 12.24 -3.37 16.55
N ASP A 77 11.01 -3.07 16.95
CA ASP A 77 10.08 -4.02 17.55
C ASP A 77 8.96 -4.29 16.55
N GLY A 78 8.72 -5.56 16.21
CA GLY A 78 8.12 -6.04 14.98
C GLY A 78 6.63 -5.79 14.72
N ASP A 79 5.86 -5.15 15.61
CA ASP A 79 4.40 -5.05 15.48
C ASP A 79 3.91 -3.83 14.67
N ASP A 80 4.74 -2.78 14.55
CA ASP A 80 4.45 -1.57 13.78
C ASP A 80 5.73 -0.99 13.15
N SER A 81 5.62 0.17 12.49
CA SER A 81 6.78 0.83 11.88
C SER A 81 7.67 1.62 12.86
N LYS A 82 7.53 1.37 14.14
CA LYS A 82 8.28 2.06 15.21
C LYS A 82 9.75 1.67 15.19
N VAL A 83 10.60 2.68 15.26
CA VAL A 83 12.06 2.58 15.32
C VAL A 83 12.55 3.29 16.57
N ALA A 84 13.48 2.66 17.29
CA ALA A 84 14.27 3.29 18.34
C ALA A 84 15.67 3.60 17.83
N CYS A 85 16.21 4.75 18.15
CA CYS A 85 17.56 5.15 17.75
C CYS A 85 18.33 5.87 18.87
N SER A 86 19.66 5.86 18.76
CA SER A 86 20.51 6.59 19.72
C SER A 86 20.67 8.06 19.36
N LYS A 87 20.48 8.44 18.08
CA LYS A 87 20.55 9.83 17.62
C LYS A 87 19.31 10.19 16.85
N LEU A 88 18.68 11.31 17.18
CA LEU A 88 17.48 11.81 16.54
C LEU A 88 17.61 13.29 16.19
N HIS A 89 17.50 13.61 14.93
CA HIS A 89 17.43 14.99 14.44
C HIS A 89 15.97 15.35 14.12
N ILE A 90 15.46 16.44 14.69
CA ILE A 90 14.12 16.98 14.40
C ILE A 90 14.24 17.90 13.20
N SER A 91 13.84 17.44 12.02
CA SER A 91 14.11 18.13 10.75
C SER A 91 13.17 19.29 10.49
N ALA A 92 11.86 19.06 10.62
CA ALA A 92 10.84 20.08 10.36
C ALA A 92 9.52 19.70 11.03
N GLU A 93 8.77 20.70 11.50
CA GLU A 93 7.40 20.52 11.93
C GLU A 93 6.46 20.60 10.72
N ILE A 94 5.52 19.64 10.62
CA ILE A 94 4.59 19.54 9.49
C ILE A 94 3.12 19.64 9.92
N GLY A 95 2.84 19.59 11.21
CA GLY A 95 1.49 19.66 11.76
C GLY A 95 0.58 18.50 11.30
N LEU A 96 -0.72 18.61 11.65
CA LEU A 96 -1.70 17.57 11.31
C LEU A 96 -1.88 17.40 9.79
N LYS A 97 -1.94 18.50 9.04
CA LYS A 97 -2.09 18.44 7.59
C LYS A 97 -0.91 17.69 6.96
N GLY A 98 0.30 18.04 7.34
CA GLY A 98 1.51 17.44 6.77
C GLY A 98 1.68 15.95 7.11
N ILE A 99 1.29 15.50 8.32
CA ILE A 99 1.35 14.07 8.66
C ILE A 99 0.33 13.25 7.86
N ILE A 100 -0.86 13.82 7.58
CA ILE A 100 -1.86 13.17 6.74
C ILE A 100 -1.37 13.08 5.28
N GLU A 101 -0.85 14.19 4.72
CA GLU A 101 -0.29 14.20 3.36
C GLU A 101 0.88 13.20 3.21
N ALA A 102 1.77 13.15 4.20
CA ALA A 102 2.86 12.17 4.24
C ALA A 102 2.35 10.73 4.31
N GLY A 103 1.30 10.46 5.09
CA GLY A 103 0.69 9.13 5.20
C GLY A 103 0.02 8.68 3.90
N VAL A 104 -0.73 9.57 3.26
CA VAL A 104 -1.31 9.30 1.94
C VAL A 104 -0.21 8.99 0.94
N LYS A 105 0.83 9.84 0.87
CA LYS A 105 1.97 9.61 -0.02
C LYS A 105 2.66 8.27 0.27
N PHE A 106 2.88 7.91 1.53
CA PHE A 106 3.49 6.66 1.95
C PHE A 106 2.70 5.43 1.46
N ILE A 107 1.36 5.50 1.49
CA ILE A 107 0.49 4.45 0.92
C ILE A 107 0.61 4.43 -0.60
N LEU A 108 0.48 5.60 -1.25
CA LEU A 108 0.52 5.70 -2.72
C LEU A 108 1.86 5.22 -3.30
N ASP A 109 2.98 5.49 -2.62
CA ASP A 109 4.31 5.02 -3.02
C ASP A 109 4.45 3.48 -2.94
N LYS A 110 3.61 2.81 -2.13
CA LYS A 110 3.56 1.34 -2.03
C LYS A 110 2.59 0.70 -3.03
N VAL A 111 1.66 1.47 -3.58
CA VAL A 111 0.71 0.98 -4.59
C VAL A 111 1.44 0.87 -5.94
N ASN A 112 1.49 -0.34 -6.47
CA ASN A 112 1.99 -0.54 -7.82
C ASN A 112 0.91 -0.17 -8.85
N TRP A 113 0.85 1.10 -9.24
CA TRP A 113 -0.11 1.61 -10.23
C TRP A 113 0.00 0.97 -11.61
N LYS A 114 1.10 0.26 -11.90
CA LYS A 114 1.31 -0.45 -13.16
C LYS A 114 0.77 -1.87 -13.13
N ASP A 115 0.49 -2.39 -11.97
CA ASP A 115 0.03 -3.76 -11.77
C ASP A 115 -1.43 -3.75 -11.30
N ASN A 116 -2.34 -3.44 -12.24
CA ASN A 116 -3.79 -3.52 -12.04
C ASN A 116 -4.26 -4.98 -12.08
N LYS A 117 -3.59 -5.84 -11.29
CA LYS A 117 -3.84 -7.28 -11.27
C LYS A 117 -4.54 -7.67 -9.96
N GLU A 118 -5.71 -8.27 -10.08
CA GLU A 118 -6.38 -8.94 -8.98
C GLU A 118 -6.09 -10.45 -9.05
N SER A 119 -5.60 -11.02 -7.95
CA SER A 119 -5.21 -12.43 -7.88
C SER A 119 -5.86 -13.12 -6.69
N ASN A 120 -6.35 -14.34 -6.90
CA ASN A 120 -6.84 -15.18 -5.83
C ASN A 120 -6.39 -16.64 -6.03
N THR A 121 -5.75 -17.21 -5.00
CA THR A 121 -5.19 -18.57 -5.02
C THR A 121 -6.06 -19.59 -4.31
N GLY A 122 -7.12 -19.16 -3.63
CA GLY A 122 -8.05 -20.03 -2.91
C GLY A 122 -8.96 -20.83 -3.85
N ASP A 123 -9.34 -22.04 -3.43
CA ASP A 123 -10.37 -22.84 -4.14
C ASP A 123 -11.75 -22.16 -4.03
N ARG A 124 -12.60 -22.30 -5.06
CA ARG A 124 -13.96 -21.75 -5.12
C ARG A 124 -14.02 -20.26 -4.83
N SER A 125 -13.06 -19.54 -5.35
CA SER A 125 -12.86 -18.12 -5.11
C SER A 125 -13.06 -17.30 -6.37
N ALA A 126 -13.14 -15.97 -6.21
CA ALA A 126 -13.25 -15.04 -7.32
C ALA A 126 -12.16 -13.96 -7.26
N ALA A 127 -11.62 -13.60 -8.41
CA ALA A 127 -10.84 -12.38 -8.60
C ALA A 127 -11.59 -11.48 -9.59
N THR A 128 -11.93 -10.27 -9.20
CA THR A 128 -12.70 -9.34 -10.03
C THR A 128 -11.96 -8.02 -10.16
N ASN A 129 -11.74 -7.59 -11.41
CA ASN A 129 -11.15 -6.29 -11.68
C ASN A 129 -12.03 -5.48 -12.65
N THR A 130 -12.43 -4.28 -12.22
CA THR A 130 -13.31 -3.40 -12.98
C THR A 130 -12.57 -2.26 -13.68
N GLY A 131 -11.27 -2.10 -13.41
CA GLY A 131 -10.41 -1.07 -13.99
C GLY A 131 -10.10 -1.33 -15.47
N ASN A 132 -9.90 -0.26 -16.25
CA ASN A 132 -9.40 -0.38 -17.62
C ASN A 132 -7.94 -0.84 -17.63
N TYR A 133 -7.53 -1.57 -18.67
CA TYR A 133 -6.15 -2.09 -18.83
C TYR A 133 -5.69 -2.95 -17.65
N SER A 134 -6.62 -3.66 -17.03
CA SER A 134 -6.40 -4.41 -15.80
C SER A 134 -6.28 -5.91 -16.04
N ALA A 135 -5.91 -6.66 -15.01
CA ALA A 135 -5.84 -8.11 -15.06
C ALA A 135 -6.51 -8.76 -13.85
N ALA A 136 -7.14 -9.93 -14.06
CA ALA A 136 -7.61 -10.80 -13.00
C ALA A 136 -7.00 -12.20 -13.16
N GLU A 137 -6.62 -12.83 -12.05
CA GLU A 137 -5.99 -14.14 -12.04
C GLU A 137 -6.57 -15.04 -10.94
N VAL A 138 -6.87 -16.29 -11.27
CA VAL A 138 -7.22 -17.32 -10.29
C VAL A 138 -6.43 -18.59 -10.54
N THR A 139 -5.90 -19.19 -9.47
CA THR A 139 -5.14 -20.44 -9.53
C THR A 139 -5.81 -21.58 -8.76
N GLY A 140 -6.68 -21.25 -7.80
CA GLY A 140 -7.44 -22.24 -7.02
C GLY A 140 -8.49 -22.97 -7.86
N ARG A 141 -8.89 -24.17 -7.42
CA ARG A 141 -9.85 -25.00 -8.13
C ARG A 141 -11.25 -24.37 -8.15
N GLU A 142 -12.02 -24.59 -9.24
CA GLU A 142 -13.42 -24.16 -9.37
C GLU A 142 -13.60 -22.65 -9.11
N SER A 143 -12.59 -21.85 -9.47
CA SER A 143 -12.56 -20.41 -9.23
C SER A 143 -12.88 -19.62 -10.50
N ILE A 144 -13.19 -18.32 -10.35
CA ILE A 144 -13.58 -17.45 -11.47
C ILE A 144 -12.78 -16.15 -11.47
N ALA A 145 -12.19 -15.79 -12.61
CA ALA A 145 -11.57 -14.48 -12.84
C ALA A 145 -12.48 -13.62 -13.72
N ILE A 146 -12.78 -12.41 -13.31
CA ILE A 146 -13.73 -11.50 -13.99
C ILE A 146 -13.02 -10.19 -14.29
N VAL A 147 -13.06 -9.75 -15.55
CA VAL A 147 -12.61 -8.41 -15.94
C VAL A 147 -13.72 -7.69 -16.71
N THR A 148 -14.00 -6.43 -16.33
CA THR A 148 -15.07 -5.63 -16.93
C THR A 148 -14.59 -4.33 -17.56
N GLY A 149 -13.31 -3.95 -17.37
CA GLY A 149 -12.72 -2.75 -17.94
C GLY A 149 -12.32 -2.88 -19.41
N LYS A 150 -12.06 -1.75 -20.07
CA LYS A 150 -11.55 -1.71 -21.45
C LYS A 150 -10.16 -2.36 -21.52
N ASP A 151 -9.88 -3.16 -22.54
CA ASP A 151 -8.59 -3.79 -22.82
C ASP A 151 -8.02 -4.60 -21.65
N SER A 152 -8.90 -5.13 -20.79
CA SER A 152 -8.52 -5.93 -19.64
C SER A 152 -8.37 -7.40 -20.01
N LYS A 153 -7.60 -8.15 -19.20
CA LYS A 153 -7.26 -9.55 -19.45
C LYS A 153 -7.49 -10.41 -18.21
N ALA A 154 -7.83 -11.68 -18.43
CA ALA A 154 -7.97 -12.65 -17.35
C ALA A 154 -7.25 -13.95 -17.66
N LYS A 155 -6.80 -14.66 -16.61
CA LYS A 155 -6.30 -16.02 -16.70
C LYS A 155 -6.77 -16.87 -15.53
N GLY A 156 -6.72 -18.19 -15.71
CA GLY A 156 -7.07 -19.14 -14.66
C GLY A 156 -6.30 -20.44 -14.76
N GLY A 157 -6.31 -21.20 -13.67
CA GLY A 157 -5.86 -22.60 -13.64
C GLY A 157 -6.85 -23.50 -14.38
N ILE A 158 -6.43 -24.73 -14.67
CA ILE A 158 -7.28 -25.73 -15.32
C ILE A 158 -8.60 -25.94 -14.56
N GLY A 159 -9.73 -25.93 -15.27
CA GLY A 159 -11.06 -26.09 -14.69
C GLY A 159 -11.70 -24.81 -14.14
N CYS A 160 -10.96 -23.71 -14.04
CA CYS A 160 -11.47 -22.39 -13.70
C CYS A 160 -12.29 -21.77 -14.84
N TRP A 161 -13.03 -20.69 -14.52
CA TRP A 161 -13.72 -19.88 -15.50
C TRP A 161 -13.06 -18.49 -15.59
N ILE A 162 -13.03 -17.95 -16.80
CA ILE A 162 -12.65 -16.55 -17.04
C ILE A 162 -13.81 -15.82 -17.72
N VAL A 163 -14.13 -14.62 -17.23
CA VAL A 163 -15.15 -13.73 -17.78
C VAL A 163 -14.46 -12.50 -18.33
N LEU A 164 -14.63 -12.29 -19.62
CA LEU A 164 -13.99 -11.24 -20.39
C LEU A 164 -15.03 -10.29 -20.94
N THR A 165 -14.74 -8.99 -20.93
CA THR A 165 -15.61 -7.94 -21.44
C THR A 165 -14.92 -7.19 -22.56
N GLU A 166 -15.59 -7.11 -23.72
CA GLU A 166 -15.20 -6.21 -24.80
C GLU A 166 -15.94 -4.88 -24.65
N ARG A 167 -15.19 -3.77 -24.68
CA ARG A 167 -15.75 -2.43 -24.64
C ARG A 167 -15.49 -1.67 -25.91
N GLY A 168 -16.44 -0.80 -26.30
CA GLY A 168 -16.33 0.12 -27.41
C GLY A 168 -15.38 1.28 -27.15
N GLU A 169 -15.35 2.19 -28.10
CA GLU A 169 -14.64 3.45 -27.96
C GLU A 169 -15.37 4.39 -26.98
N TRP A 170 -14.66 5.36 -26.46
CA TRP A 170 -15.21 6.38 -25.59
C TRP A 170 -16.29 7.19 -26.28
N ASP A 171 -17.50 7.22 -25.73
CA ASP A 171 -18.67 7.92 -26.31
C ASP A 171 -18.87 9.35 -25.75
N GLY A 172 -17.94 9.83 -24.92
CA GLY A 172 -18.02 11.09 -24.20
C GLY A 172 -18.40 10.95 -22.73
N ASN A 173 -18.87 9.75 -22.30
CA ASN A 173 -19.27 9.47 -20.94
C ASN A 173 -18.72 8.13 -20.41
N VAL A 174 -18.75 7.09 -21.24
CA VAL A 174 -18.29 5.73 -20.87
C VAL A 174 -17.64 5.02 -22.06
N TYR A 175 -16.96 3.90 -21.79
CA TYR A 175 -16.65 2.88 -22.78
C TYR A 175 -17.81 1.86 -22.79
N PRO A 176 -18.75 1.88 -23.75
CA PRO A 176 -19.91 0.99 -23.71
C PRO A 176 -19.50 -0.47 -23.82
N ILE A 177 -20.21 -1.35 -23.12
CA ILE A 177 -20.00 -2.80 -23.25
C ILE A 177 -20.55 -3.25 -24.62
N LYS A 178 -19.71 -3.91 -25.41
CA LYS A 178 -20.09 -4.54 -26.67
C LYS A 178 -20.48 -6.01 -26.47
N GLU A 179 -19.66 -6.74 -25.73
CA GLU A 179 -19.86 -8.17 -25.51
C GLU A 179 -19.21 -8.61 -24.19
N VAL A 180 -19.77 -9.67 -23.63
CA VAL A 180 -19.22 -10.38 -22.45
C VAL A 180 -19.20 -11.86 -22.76
N LYS A 181 -18.07 -12.52 -22.54
CA LYS A 181 -17.94 -13.98 -22.67
C LYS A 181 -17.40 -14.61 -21.41
N ALA A 182 -18.01 -15.72 -21.02
CA ALA A 182 -17.50 -16.62 -20.00
C ALA A 182 -16.99 -17.89 -20.67
N VAL A 183 -15.75 -18.26 -20.44
CA VAL A 183 -15.15 -19.47 -21.01
C VAL A 183 -14.44 -20.27 -19.91
N ARG A 184 -14.48 -21.59 -20.05
CA ARG A 184 -13.78 -22.48 -19.12
C ARG A 184 -12.35 -22.71 -19.60
N VAL A 185 -11.41 -22.71 -18.66
CA VAL A 185 -10.04 -23.13 -18.91
C VAL A 185 -10.02 -24.66 -19.02
N ASP A 186 -10.04 -25.18 -20.24
CA ASP A 186 -10.15 -26.60 -20.57
C ASP A 186 -8.79 -27.27 -20.82
N GLY A 187 -7.73 -26.47 -21.03
CA GLY A 187 -6.40 -26.94 -21.36
C GLY A 187 -6.17 -27.25 -22.84
N GLU A 188 -7.22 -27.19 -23.67
CA GLU A 188 -7.18 -27.44 -25.11
C GLU A 188 -7.27 -26.13 -25.91
N ILE A 189 -8.41 -25.46 -25.84
CA ILE A 189 -8.69 -24.17 -26.50
C ILE A 189 -8.22 -23.03 -25.60
N ILE A 190 -8.64 -23.07 -24.33
CA ILE A 190 -8.23 -22.08 -23.32
C ILE A 190 -7.19 -22.71 -22.40
N LYS A 191 -5.94 -22.34 -22.63
CA LYS A 191 -4.79 -22.86 -21.90
C LYS A 191 -4.75 -22.33 -20.46
N PRO A 192 -4.36 -23.14 -19.45
CA PRO A 192 -4.09 -22.64 -18.11
C PRO A 192 -2.92 -21.64 -18.11
N ASP A 193 -2.87 -20.79 -17.12
CA ASP A 193 -1.81 -19.80 -16.87
C ASP A 193 -1.51 -18.84 -18.04
N THR A 194 -2.44 -18.75 -19.00
CA THR A 194 -2.36 -17.86 -20.16
C THR A 194 -3.41 -16.77 -20.03
N TYR A 195 -3.01 -15.51 -20.22
CA TYR A 195 -3.94 -14.39 -20.26
C TYR A 195 -4.73 -14.38 -21.58
N TYR A 196 -6.01 -14.04 -21.47
CA TYR A 196 -6.92 -13.86 -22.59
C TYR A 196 -7.64 -12.53 -22.53
N LYS A 197 -7.96 -11.98 -23.72
CA LYS A 197 -8.82 -10.83 -23.94
C LYS A 197 -9.98 -11.19 -24.84
N LEU A 198 -11.02 -10.37 -24.80
CA LEU A 198 -12.14 -10.43 -25.76
C LEU A 198 -11.96 -9.30 -26.77
N ILE A 199 -11.77 -9.64 -28.04
CA ILE A 199 -11.56 -8.69 -29.15
C ILE A 199 -12.39 -9.15 -30.34
N ASN A 200 -13.25 -8.26 -30.85
CA ASN A 200 -14.19 -8.53 -31.95
C ASN A 200 -15.03 -9.82 -31.74
N GLY A 201 -15.45 -10.03 -30.48
CA GLY A 201 -16.20 -11.21 -30.10
C GLY A 201 -15.37 -12.50 -29.99
N GLU A 202 -14.08 -12.48 -30.19
CA GLU A 202 -13.21 -13.67 -30.07
C GLU A 202 -12.34 -13.61 -28.83
N VAL A 203 -12.17 -14.75 -28.16
CA VAL A 203 -11.28 -14.92 -27.01
C VAL A 203 -9.88 -15.23 -27.53
N ILE A 204 -8.96 -14.29 -27.40
CA ILE A 204 -7.60 -14.38 -27.93
C ILE A 204 -6.56 -14.37 -26.79
N PRO A 205 -5.50 -15.20 -26.91
CA PRO A 205 -4.39 -15.16 -25.96
C PRO A 205 -3.62 -13.83 -26.07
N CYS A 206 -3.07 -13.37 -24.94
CA CYS A 206 -2.23 -12.16 -24.85
C CYS A 206 -1.17 -12.31 -23.76
N GLU A 207 -0.17 -11.44 -23.80
CA GLU A 207 0.89 -11.35 -22.77
C GLU A 207 0.47 -10.47 -21.58
#